data_83d5f1452948889d62a7e32e097fdcdb
#
_entry.id   83d5f1452948889d62a7e32e097fdcdb
#
_cell.length_a   1.000
_cell.length_b   1.000
_cell.length_c   1.000
_cell.angle_alpha   90.00
_cell.angle_beta   90.00
_cell.angle_gamma   90.00
#
_symmetry.space_group_name_H-M   'P 1'
#
loop_
_entity.id
_entity.type
_entity.pdbx_description
1 polymer ?
#
loop_
_entity_poly.entity_id
_entity_poly.type
_entity_poly.pdbx_seq_one_letter_code
_entity_poly.pdbx_strand_id
1 'polypeptide(L)'
;MAVLRAVDPGRLYYGNTIKKSADIARAYALGVRGFAFDTEDDLLRIAEHAPGCAVECRFLAAAPQSQTPFGTKFGCSPAEALRLLVRARDLGLSVAGPYFHVGSQQLDPHAWRIGLEQAGRIVDALSDKDITVATVNIGGGLPVSYAETAPGIEQIAAVTAAAAVDLLPGTAELVVEPGRALVATAGVVHAEVVAVRTAPDGRRWVYLDIGRYNGLAETENEYIAYRFVTERDGDPVDEAVVAGPTCDGDDVLYQRTPVLLPTTLRAGDRVQILDTGAYTASYSSVSFNGFPPLTVHVVGAEGE
;
A
#
# COMPACT_ATOMS: atom_id res chain seq x y z
N MET A 1 -10.48 16.39 3.73
CA MET A 1 -10.35 17.84 3.46
C MET A 1 -9.85 18.66 4.66
N ALA A 2 -10.13 18.33 5.90
CA ALA A 2 -9.60 19.08 7.05
C ALA A 2 -8.06 18.97 7.20
N VAL A 3 -7.49 17.81 6.95
CA VAL A 3 -6.03 17.56 6.99
C VAL A 3 -5.29 18.39 5.92
N LEU A 4 -5.87 18.57 4.74
CA LEU A 4 -5.26 19.36 3.65
C LEU A 4 -5.18 20.87 3.96
N ARG A 5 -5.90 21.37 4.95
CA ARG A 5 -5.83 22.78 5.35
C ARG A 5 -4.66 23.11 6.29
N ALA A 6 -4.05 22.08 6.89
CA ALA A 6 -2.94 22.24 7.83
C ALA A 6 -1.56 22.06 7.17
N VAL A 7 -1.51 21.64 5.89
CA VAL A 7 -0.27 21.39 5.16
C VAL A 7 -0.15 22.41 4.02
N ASP A 8 1.04 22.96 3.80
CA ASP A 8 1.33 23.78 2.62
C ASP A 8 1.03 22.98 1.34
N PRO A 9 0.08 23.43 0.50
CA PRO A 9 -0.30 22.73 -0.72
C PRO A 9 0.85 22.50 -1.69
N GLY A 10 1.86 23.36 -1.68
CA GLY A 10 3.06 23.22 -2.50
C GLY A 10 3.91 22.00 -2.13
N ARG A 11 3.70 21.44 -0.93
CA ARG A 11 4.34 20.21 -0.46
C ARG A 11 3.52 18.94 -0.74
N LEU A 12 2.37 19.07 -1.39
CA LEU A 12 1.49 17.95 -1.71
C LEU A 12 1.73 17.45 -3.13
N TYR A 13 1.77 16.13 -3.26
CA TYR A 13 1.80 15.43 -4.53
C TYR A 13 0.49 14.70 -4.78
N TYR A 14 0.00 14.77 -6.02
CA TYR A 14 -1.12 13.94 -6.46
C TYR A 14 -0.56 12.64 -7.05
N GLY A 15 -0.33 11.65 -6.18
CA GLY A 15 0.39 10.40 -6.51
C GLY A 15 -0.40 9.37 -7.32
N ASN A 16 -1.74 9.53 -7.48
CA ASN A 16 -2.52 8.62 -8.31
C ASN A 16 -2.30 8.91 -9.80
N THR A 17 -1.88 7.89 -10.58
CA THR A 17 -1.60 8.02 -12.01
C THR A 17 -2.85 8.09 -12.89
N ILE A 18 -4.04 7.82 -12.36
CA ILE A 18 -5.32 7.97 -13.06
C ILE A 18 -6.12 9.10 -12.39
N LYS A 19 -6.40 10.17 -13.14
CA LYS A 19 -7.07 11.36 -12.63
C LYS A 19 -8.09 11.91 -13.63
N LYS A 20 -9.19 12.45 -13.12
CA LYS A 20 -10.13 13.24 -13.95
C LYS A 20 -9.57 14.64 -14.17
N SER A 21 -9.81 15.23 -15.33
CA SER A 21 -9.42 16.61 -15.64
C SER A 21 -9.90 17.61 -14.58
N ALA A 22 -11.14 17.46 -14.10
CA ALA A 22 -11.70 18.32 -13.06
C ALA A 22 -10.94 18.19 -11.72
N ASP A 23 -10.44 17.00 -11.38
CA ASP A 23 -9.68 16.76 -10.14
C ASP A 23 -8.27 17.34 -10.25
N ILE A 24 -7.63 17.28 -11.43
CA ILE A 24 -6.35 17.95 -11.72
C ILE A 24 -6.49 19.46 -11.55
N ALA A 25 -7.48 20.06 -12.23
CA ALA A 25 -7.75 21.50 -12.16
C ALA A 25 -8.03 21.95 -10.72
N ARG A 26 -8.81 21.17 -9.96
CA ARG A 26 -9.11 21.45 -8.56
C ARG A 26 -7.89 21.36 -7.66
N ALA A 27 -7.06 20.32 -7.81
CA ALA A 27 -5.82 20.18 -7.06
C ALA A 27 -4.87 21.36 -7.33
N TYR A 28 -4.71 21.73 -8.60
CA TYR A 28 -3.91 22.90 -9.00
C TYR A 28 -4.42 24.21 -8.39
N ALA A 29 -5.73 24.45 -8.45
CA ALA A 29 -6.36 25.63 -7.85
C ALA A 29 -6.19 25.68 -6.33
N LEU A 30 -6.07 24.53 -5.66
CA LEU A 30 -5.77 24.41 -4.23
C LEU A 30 -4.28 24.57 -3.90
N GLY A 31 -3.40 24.73 -4.90
CA GLY A 31 -1.98 24.95 -4.70
C GLY A 31 -1.10 23.70 -4.83
N VAL A 32 -1.64 22.53 -5.17
CA VAL A 32 -0.84 21.33 -5.45
C VAL A 32 0.02 21.56 -6.70
N ARG A 33 1.31 21.21 -6.65
CA ARG A 33 2.28 21.47 -7.71
C ARG A 33 3.05 20.22 -8.18
N GLY A 34 2.78 19.07 -7.61
CA GLY A 34 3.37 17.79 -7.99
C GLY A 34 2.32 16.77 -8.41
N PHE A 35 2.52 16.07 -9.53
CA PHE A 35 1.61 15.07 -10.08
C PHE A 35 2.35 13.85 -10.59
N ALA A 36 1.91 12.66 -10.21
CA ALA A 36 2.37 11.42 -10.82
C ALA A 36 1.50 11.06 -12.04
N PHE A 37 2.10 10.45 -13.06
CA PHE A 37 1.42 9.96 -14.24
C PHE A 37 2.13 8.72 -14.82
N ASP A 38 1.49 7.99 -15.74
CA ASP A 38 2.07 6.82 -16.42
C ASP A 38 1.60 6.66 -17.87
N THR A 39 0.79 7.58 -18.38
CA THR A 39 0.27 7.57 -19.76
C THR A 39 0.38 8.94 -20.39
N GLU A 40 0.45 9.00 -21.72
CA GLU A 40 0.46 10.27 -22.47
C GLU A 40 -0.86 11.04 -22.29
N ASP A 41 -1.99 10.35 -22.27
CA ASP A 41 -3.31 10.98 -22.07
C ASP A 41 -3.39 11.70 -20.72
N ASP A 42 -2.85 11.11 -19.64
CA ASP A 42 -2.86 11.76 -18.33
C ASP A 42 -1.87 12.93 -18.30
N LEU A 43 -0.70 12.78 -18.94
CA LEU A 43 0.28 13.85 -19.10
C LEU A 43 -0.30 15.08 -19.82
N LEU A 44 -1.04 14.86 -20.91
CA LEU A 44 -1.69 15.95 -21.66
C LEU A 44 -2.75 16.67 -20.82
N ARG A 45 -3.55 15.91 -20.04
CA ARG A 45 -4.51 16.51 -19.09
C ARG A 45 -3.82 17.33 -18.00
N ILE A 46 -2.67 16.85 -17.48
CA ILE A 46 -1.88 17.62 -16.50
C ILE A 46 -1.35 18.90 -17.14
N ALA A 47 -0.79 18.83 -18.34
CA ALA A 47 -0.27 20.03 -19.04
C ALA A 47 -1.36 21.07 -19.28
N GLU A 48 -2.58 20.64 -19.61
CA GLU A 48 -3.74 21.52 -19.86
C GLU A 48 -4.27 22.16 -18.58
N HIS A 49 -4.42 21.37 -17.50
CA HIS A 49 -5.15 21.79 -16.30
C HIS A 49 -4.26 22.17 -15.11
N ALA A 50 -2.96 21.88 -15.18
CA ALA A 50 -1.95 22.21 -14.17
C ALA A 50 -0.63 22.65 -14.83
N PRO A 51 -0.62 23.73 -15.63
CA PRO A 51 0.55 24.15 -16.38
C PRO A 51 1.73 24.49 -15.45
N GLY A 52 2.95 24.10 -15.89
CA GLY A 52 4.20 24.36 -15.16
C GLY A 52 4.40 23.50 -13.91
N CYS A 53 3.51 22.57 -13.60
CA CYS A 53 3.67 21.67 -12.46
C CYS A 53 4.84 20.70 -12.61
N ALA A 54 5.36 20.22 -11.49
CA ALA A 54 6.32 19.12 -11.44
C ALA A 54 5.61 17.79 -11.69
N VAL A 55 6.26 16.92 -12.49
CA VAL A 55 5.68 15.62 -12.83
C VAL A 55 6.66 14.47 -12.62
N GLU A 56 6.15 13.37 -12.09
CA GLU A 56 6.86 12.10 -11.92
C GLU A 56 6.21 11.03 -12.81
N CYS A 57 7.00 10.34 -13.62
CA CYS A 57 6.49 9.27 -14.47
C CYS A 57 6.67 7.90 -13.79
N ARG A 58 5.55 7.24 -13.53
CA ARG A 58 5.56 5.89 -12.93
C ARG A 58 5.85 4.84 -13.97
N PHE A 59 6.90 4.04 -13.73
CA PHE A 59 7.23 2.88 -14.54
C PHE A 59 7.09 1.57 -13.75
N LEU A 60 6.94 0.46 -14.47
CA LEU A 60 6.92 -0.89 -13.93
C LEU A 60 8.35 -1.34 -13.65
N ALA A 61 8.72 -1.42 -12.38
CA ALA A 61 9.99 -2.00 -11.99
C ALA A 61 9.97 -3.51 -12.20
N ALA A 62 11.06 -4.07 -12.76
CA ALA A 62 11.24 -5.53 -12.90
C ALA A 62 11.68 -6.17 -11.58
N ALA A 63 11.07 -5.74 -10.47
CA ALA A 63 11.34 -6.25 -9.13
C ALA A 63 10.71 -7.64 -8.91
N PRO A 64 11.24 -8.44 -7.96
CA PRO A 64 10.59 -9.67 -7.53
C PRO A 64 9.16 -9.41 -7.06
N GLN A 65 8.32 -10.44 -7.20
CA GLN A 65 6.92 -10.33 -6.82
C GLN A 65 6.77 -10.13 -5.30
N SER A 66 6.01 -9.12 -4.90
CA SER A 66 5.63 -8.87 -3.51
C SER A 66 4.47 -9.76 -3.07
N GLN A 67 4.14 -9.79 -1.77
CA GLN A 67 2.99 -10.55 -1.30
C GLN A 67 1.67 -10.02 -1.84
N THR A 68 1.54 -8.69 -2.00
CA THR A 68 0.37 -8.07 -2.64
C THR A 68 0.80 -7.26 -3.87
N PRO A 69 1.00 -7.95 -5.01
CA PRO A 69 1.49 -7.31 -6.23
C PRO A 69 0.41 -6.43 -6.86
N PHE A 70 0.82 -5.30 -7.44
CA PHE A 70 -0.11 -4.41 -8.16
C PHE A 70 -0.36 -4.82 -9.62
N GLY A 71 0.34 -5.85 -10.10
CA GLY A 71 0.24 -6.28 -11.50
C GLY A 71 0.64 -5.16 -12.47
N THR A 72 -0.01 -5.13 -13.62
CA THR A 72 0.21 -4.16 -14.70
C THR A 72 -0.83 -3.04 -14.73
N LYS A 73 -1.56 -2.85 -13.64
CA LYS A 73 -2.61 -1.81 -13.57
C LYS A 73 -2.04 -0.40 -13.69
N PHE A 74 -0.85 -0.16 -13.16
CA PHE A 74 -0.18 1.13 -13.14
C PHE A 74 1.27 1.00 -13.59
N GLY A 75 1.76 2.06 -14.22
CA GLY A 75 3.14 2.15 -14.69
C GLY A 75 3.30 1.74 -16.15
N CYS A 76 4.15 2.46 -16.86
CA CYS A 76 4.56 2.15 -18.23
C CYS A 76 5.91 1.40 -18.24
N SER A 77 6.43 1.08 -19.42
CA SER A 77 7.79 0.54 -19.55
C SER A 77 8.84 1.62 -19.22
N PRO A 78 10.05 1.26 -18.77
CA PRO A 78 11.13 2.24 -18.56
C PRO A 78 11.44 3.09 -19.81
N ALA A 79 11.39 2.49 -21.00
CA ALA A 79 11.60 3.21 -22.27
C ALA A 79 10.48 4.22 -22.54
N GLU A 80 9.25 3.86 -22.24
CA GLU A 80 8.10 4.76 -22.37
C GLU A 80 8.16 5.88 -21.32
N ALA A 81 8.57 5.59 -20.07
CA ALA A 81 8.75 6.61 -19.06
C ALA A 81 9.77 7.68 -19.48
N LEU A 82 10.90 7.27 -20.06
CA LEU A 82 11.87 8.20 -20.64
C LEU A 82 11.23 9.07 -21.72
N ARG A 83 10.51 8.47 -22.67
CA ARG A 83 9.82 9.22 -23.75
C ARG A 83 8.82 10.23 -23.18
N LEU A 84 8.04 9.82 -22.20
CA LEU A 84 7.01 10.65 -21.57
C LEU A 84 7.60 11.79 -20.74
N LEU A 85 8.72 11.58 -20.03
CA LEU A 85 9.42 12.65 -19.30
C LEU A 85 10.03 13.69 -20.25
N VAL A 86 10.59 13.28 -21.39
CA VAL A 86 11.00 14.22 -22.43
C VAL A 86 9.80 15.00 -22.97
N ARG A 87 8.69 14.33 -23.22
CA ARG A 87 7.45 14.96 -23.67
C ARG A 87 6.90 15.96 -22.65
N ALA A 88 7.03 15.67 -21.35
CA ALA A 88 6.62 16.57 -20.27
C ALA A 88 7.37 17.92 -20.34
N ARG A 89 8.69 17.88 -20.52
CA ARG A 89 9.50 19.09 -20.75
C ARG A 89 8.99 19.88 -21.97
N ASP A 90 8.73 19.19 -23.09
CA ASP A 90 8.29 19.85 -24.34
C ASP A 90 6.90 20.48 -24.20
N LEU A 91 6.08 20.01 -23.26
CA LEU A 91 4.80 20.58 -22.86
C LEU A 91 4.91 21.72 -21.83
N GLY A 92 6.13 22.09 -21.42
CA GLY A 92 6.36 23.16 -20.44
C GLY A 92 6.13 22.76 -19.00
N LEU A 93 6.09 21.46 -18.69
CA LEU A 93 6.04 20.94 -17.33
C LEU A 93 7.46 20.81 -16.75
N SER A 94 7.59 20.86 -15.44
CA SER A 94 8.84 20.58 -14.74
C SER A 94 9.00 19.07 -14.55
N VAL A 95 10.08 18.49 -15.06
CA VAL A 95 10.40 17.08 -14.90
C VAL A 95 10.97 16.86 -13.50
N ALA A 96 10.19 16.27 -12.57
CA ALA A 96 10.69 15.89 -11.26
C ALA A 96 11.56 14.63 -11.36
N GLY A 97 11.06 13.57 -11.97
CA GLY A 97 11.86 12.37 -12.22
C GLY A 97 11.06 11.08 -12.45
N PRO A 98 11.77 9.95 -12.47
CA PRO A 98 11.13 8.63 -12.53
C PRO A 98 10.54 8.23 -11.17
N TYR A 99 9.46 7.46 -11.22
CA TYR A 99 8.76 6.89 -10.07
C TYR A 99 8.51 5.40 -10.29
N PHE A 100 8.76 4.58 -9.29
CA PHE A 100 8.40 3.16 -9.32
C PHE A 100 7.85 2.69 -7.97
N HIS A 101 7.24 1.51 -7.96
CA HIS A 101 6.76 0.87 -6.74
C HIS A 101 7.00 -0.64 -6.85
N VAL A 102 7.62 -1.24 -5.84
CA VAL A 102 8.01 -2.67 -5.83
C VAL A 102 6.87 -3.62 -5.45
N GLY A 103 5.66 -3.12 -5.26
CA GLY A 103 4.52 -3.88 -4.74
C GLY A 103 4.40 -3.78 -3.20
N SER A 104 3.19 -4.02 -2.68
CA SER A 104 2.93 -3.92 -1.24
C SER A 104 3.44 -5.17 -0.51
N GLN A 105 3.91 -5.02 0.73
CA GLN A 105 4.47 -6.10 1.54
C GLN A 105 5.62 -6.82 0.79
N GLN A 106 6.65 -6.07 0.39
CA GLN A 106 7.81 -6.59 -0.31
C GLN A 106 8.80 -7.21 0.67
N LEU A 107 9.03 -8.51 0.57
CA LEU A 107 9.91 -9.25 1.46
C LEU A 107 11.35 -9.37 0.96
N ASP A 108 11.62 -9.00 -0.31
CA ASP A 108 12.99 -8.98 -0.84
C ASP A 108 13.60 -7.58 -0.69
N PRO A 109 14.63 -7.38 0.18
CA PRO A 109 15.29 -6.08 0.35
C PRO A 109 15.96 -5.56 -0.93
N HIS A 110 16.29 -6.45 -1.90
CA HIS A 110 16.93 -6.08 -3.16
C HIS A 110 15.95 -5.55 -4.22
N ALA A 111 14.64 -5.65 -4.00
CA ALA A 111 13.64 -5.19 -4.95
C ALA A 111 13.80 -3.70 -5.30
N TRP A 112 14.13 -2.86 -4.32
CA TRP A 112 14.37 -1.41 -4.55
C TRP A 112 15.65 -1.15 -5.35
N ARG A 113 16.73 -1.95 -5.15
CA ARG A 113 17.95 -1.86 -5.96
C ARG A 113 17.64 -2.09 -7.44
N ILE A 114 16.85 -3.12 -7.75
CA ILE A 114 16.45 -3.43 -9.15
C ILE A 114 15.66 -2.26 -9.75
N GLY A 115 14.75 -1.65 -9.00
CA GLY A 115 14.02 -0.45 -9.42
C GLY A 115 14.95 0.75 -9.64
N LEU A 116 15.91 0.97 -8.74
CA LEU A 116 16.91 2.03 -8.84
C LEU A 116 17.85 1.85 -10.03
N GLU A 117 18.24 0.63 -10.39
CA GLU A 117 19.03 0.36 -11.60
C GLU A 117 18.30 0.78 -12.89
N GLN A 118 16.97 0.60 -12.92
CA GLN A 118 16.14 1.05 -14.04
C GLN A 118 15.95 2.58 -14.00
N ALA A 119 15.71 3.15 -12.82
CA ALA A 119 15.58 4.59 -12.64
C ALA A 119 16.87 5.33 -13.02
N GLY A 120 18.04 4.82 -12.61
CA GLY A 120 19.35 5.38 -12.96
C GLY A 120 19.55 5.48 -14.46
N ARG A 121 19.23 4.41 -15.20
CA ARG A 121 19.30 4.46 -16.70
C ARG A 121 18.37 5.51 -17.31
N ILE A 122 17.18 5.73 -16.71
CA ILE A 122 16.28 6.80 -17.17
C ILE A 122 16.90 8.17 -16.87
N VAL A 123 17.45 8.35 -15.66
CA VAL A 123 18.09 9.62 -15.23
C VAL A 123 19.27 9.96 -16.13
N ASP A 124 20.16 9.00 -16.42
CA ASP A 124 21.30 9.19 -17.32
C ASP A 124 20.83 9.61 -18.73
N ALA A 125 19.85 8.90 -19.28
CA ALA A 125 19.30 9.21 -20.60
C ALA A 125 18.55 10.57 -20.66
N LEU A 126 18.01 11.05 -19.52
CA LEU A 126 17.44 12.39 -19.41
C LEU A 126 18.56 13.46 -19.34
N SER A 127 19.64 13.18 -18.63
CA SER A 127 20.82 14.06 -18.56
C SER A 127 21.44 14.28 -19.94
N ASP A 128 21.53 13.24 -20.78
CA ASP A 128 21.97 13.34 -22.19
C ASP A 128 21.09 14.25 -23.06
N LYS A 129 19.93 14.66 -22.53
CA LYS A 129 18.97 15.56 -23.18
C LYS A 129 18.81 16.90 -22.45
N ASP A 130 19.80 17.25 -21.62
CA ASP A 130 19.80 18.47 -20.81
C ASP A 130 18.59 18.58 -19.85
N ILE A 131 18.07 17.44 -19.39
CA ILE A 131 16.99 17.37 -18.38
C ILE A 131 17.58 16.94 -17.05
N THR A 132 17.62 17.85 -16.09
CA THR A 132 18.04 17.56 -14.72
C THR A 132 16.88 17.00 -13.93
N VAL A 133 17.08 15.86 -13.27
CA VAL A 133 16.11 15.21 -12.41
C VAL A 133 16.29 15.69 -10.97
N ALA A 134 15.20 16.13 -10.35
CA ALA A 134 15.21 16.60 -8.97
C ALA A 134 14.98 15.45 -7.97
N THR A 135 14.12 14.49 -8.34
CA THR A 135 13.72 13.40 -7.44
C THR A 135 13.73 12.04 -8.14
N VAL A 136 13.94 10.98 -7.39
CA VAL A 136 13.62 9.61 -7.77
C VAL A 136 12.68 9.05 -6.71
N ASN A 137 11.43 8.80 -7.09
CA ASN A 137 10.43 8.25 -6.20
C ASN A 137 10.48 6.71 -6.25
N ILE A 138 10.84 6.10 -5.15
CA ILE A 138 11.00 4.64 -5.00
C ILE A 138 9.72 3.95 -4.49
N GLY A 139 8.63 4.71 -4.34
CA GLY A 139 7.34 4.23 -3.89
C GLY A 139 7.31 3.76 -2.45
N GLY A 140 6.35 2.90 -2.17
CA GLY A 140 6.18 2.25 -0.88
C GLY A 140 6.58 0.78 -0.93
N GLY A 141 5.77 -0.05 -0.31
CA GLY A 141 5.96 -1.49 -0.26
C GLY A 141 6.71 -2.00 0.96
N LEU A 142 7.19 -1.09 1.83
CA LEU A 142 7.89 -1.44 3.05
C LEU A 142 7.04 -2.38 3.92
N PRO A 143 7.56 -3.58 4.25
CA PRO A 143 6.79 -4.62 4.91
C PRO A 143 6.75 -4.45 6.43
N VAL A 144 5.82 -5.18 7.04
CA VAL A 144 5.81 -5.48 8.49
C VAL A 144 5.74 -6.99 8.69
N SER A 145 6.19 -7.47 9.85
CA SER A 145 6.03 -8.88 10.21
C SER A 145 4.58 -9.14 10.61
N TYR A 146 3.94 -10.03 9.89
CA TYR A 146 2.66 -10.64 10.25
C TYR A 146 2.91 -12.04 10.82
N ALA A 147 2.22 -13.07 10.38
CA ALA A 147 2.55 -14.45 10.73
C ALA A 147 3.94 -14.85 10.21
N GLU A 148 4.34 -14.32 9.05
CA GLU A 148 5.69 -14.46 8.49
C GLU A 148 6.57 -13.28 8.90
N THR A 149 7.84 -13.56 9.24
CA THR A 149 8.82 -12.52 9.58
C THR A 149 9.27 -11.77 8.32
N ALA A 150 9.18 -10.46 8.35
CA ALA A 150 9.65 -9.57 7.29
C ALA A 150 11.06 -9.04 7.59
N PRO A 151 11.82 -8.63 6.55
CA PRO A 151 13.09 -7.92 6.76
C PRO A 151 12.85 -6.58 7.49
N GLY A 152 13.76 -6.23 8.40
CA GLY A 152 13.69 -4.96 9.10
C GLY A 152 13.87 -3.76 8.17
N ILE A 153 13.30 -2.64 8.56
CA ILE A 153 13.36 -1.40 7.77
C ILE A 153 14.81 -0.92 7.60
N GLU A 154 15.67 -1.14 8.60
CA GLU A 154 17.09 -0.77 8.57
C GLU A 154 17.84 -1.57 7.49
N GLN A 155 17.52 -2.85 7.33
CA GLN A 155 18.12 -3.68 6.28
C GLN A 155 17.72 -3.18 4.89
N ILE A 156 16.44 -2.89 4.67
CA ILE A 156 15.93 -2.35 3.41
C ILE A 156 16.57 -0.98 3.13
N ALA A 157 16.60 -0.11 4.13
CA ALA A 157 17.18 1.22 4.02
C ALA A 157 18.68 1.17 3.65
N ALA A 158 19.45 0.27 4.28
CA ALA A 158 20.87 0.10 3.98
C ALA A 158 21.11 -0.33 2.52
N VAL A 159 20.37 -1.34 2.03
CA VAL A 159 20.47 -1.80 0.63
C VAL A 159 20.06 -0.70 -0.35
N THR A 160 18.96 0.00 -0.05
CA THR A 160 18.42 1.08 -0.89
C THR A 160 19.37 2.28 -0.94
N ALA A 161 19.90 2.71 0.20
CA ALA A 161 20.84 3.83 0.28
C ALA A 161 22.15 3.53 -0.46
N ALA A 162 22.71 2.32 -0.29
CA ALA A 162 23.89 1.91 -1.03
C ALA A 162 23.63 1.91 -2.55
N ALA A 163 22.51 1.38 -2.98
CA ALA A 163 22.11 1.39 -4.40
C ALA A 163 21.93 2.83 -4.94
N ALA A 164 21.34 3.72 -4.16
CA ALA A 164 21.15 5.11 -4.58
C ALA A 164 22.48 5.84 -4.78
N VAL A 165 23.46 5.63 -3.87
CA VAL A 165 24.80 6.22 -4.01
C VAL A 165 25.52 5.70 -5.26
N ASP A 166 25.37 4.41 -5.58
CA ASP A 166 26.01 3.79 -6.74
C ASP A 166 25.40 4.20 -8.08
N LEU A 167 24.08 4.46 -8.11
CA LEU A 167 23.28 4.45 -9.34
C LEU A 167 22.65 5.80 -9.70
N LEU A 168 22.64 6.75 -8.76
CA LEU A 168 22.00 8.05 -9.00
C LEU A 168 23.00 9.21 -8.88
N PRO A 169 22.81 10.31 -9.61
CA PRO A 169 23.59 11.53 -9.38
C PRO A 169 23.30 12.06 -7.96
N GLY A 170 24.33 12.54 -7.28
CA GLY A 170 24.23 13.02 -5.90
C GLY A 170 23.32 14.23 -5.67
N THR A 171 22.69 14.76 -6.73
CA THR A 171 21.76 15.89 -6.69
C THR A 171 20.29 15.46 -6.65
N ALA A 172 19.96 14.19 -6.93
CA ALA A 172 18.59 13.70 -6.90
C ALA A 172 18.19 13.27 -5.49
N GLU A 173 17.07 13.75 -5.00
CA GLU A 173 16.49 13.34 -3.73
C GLU A 173 15.69 12.03 -3.90
N LEU A 174 15.81 11.13 -2.93
CA LEU A 174 14.93 9.96 -2.86
C LEU A 174 13.62 10.31 -2.17
N VAL A 175 12.51 9.99 -2.85
CA VAL A 175 11.17 10.08 -2.28
C VAL A 175 10.68 8.67 -1.94
N VAL A 176 10.16 8.49 -0.73
CA VAL A 176 9.59 7.23 -0.23
C VAL A 176 8.13 7.46 0.13
N GLU A 177 7.26 6.51 -0.20
CA GLU A 177 5.82 6.55 0.12
C GLU A 177 5.43 5.47 1.13
N PRO A 178 5.89 5.56 2.40
CA PRO A 178 5.62 4.53 3.39
C PRO A 178 4.15 4.62 3.83
N GLY A 179 3.45 3.50 3.74
CA GLY A 179 2.08 3.37 4.24
C GLY A 179 2.04 2.36 5.39
N ARG A 180 1.99 1.08 5.04
CA ARG A 180 1.89 -0.05 5.98
C ARG A 180 2.93 0.01 7.11
N ALA A 181 4.20 0.20 6.78
CA ALA A 181 5.28 0.21 7.75
C ALA A 181 5.15 1.27 8.85
N LEU A 182 4.41 2.37 8.61
CA LEU A 182 4.20 3.42 9.60
C LEU A 182 3.07 3.12 10.58
N VAL A 183 2.01 2.43 10.15
CA VAL A 183 0.77 2.39 10.93
C VAL A 183 0.26 0.99 11.24
N ALA A 184 0.75 -0.07 10.58
CA ALA A 184 0.20 -1.42 10.76
C ALA A 184 0.26 -1.87 12.22
N THR A 185 1.41 -1.73 12.87
CA THR A 185 1.62 -2.16 14.27
C THR A 185 0.92 -1.28 15.30
N ALA A 186 0.40 -0.11 14.90
CA ALA A 186 -0.35 0.78 15.78
C ALA A 186 -1.82 0.38 15.94
N GLY A 187 -2.32 -0.58 15.14
CA GLY A 187 -3.70 -1.01 15.16
C GLY A 187 -3.88 -2.44 15.68
N VAL A 188 -4.92 -2.63 16.49
CA VAL A 188 -5.41 -3.94 16.93
C VAL A 188 -6.92 -3.96 16.72
N VAL A 189 -7.41 -4.96 16.00
CA VAL A 189 -8.85 -5.22 15.90
C VAL A 189 -9.27 -6.14 17.03
N HIS A 190 -10.30 -5.73 17.77
CA HIS A 190 -10.99 -6.57 18.75
C HIS A 190 -12.23 -7.14 18.10
N ALA A 191 -12.33 -8.47 18.09
CA ALA A 191 -13.45 -9.22 17.56
C ALA A 191 -14.00 -10.20 18.59
N GLU A 192 -15.22 -10.68 18.34
CA GLU A 192 -15.86 -11.73 19.13
C GLU A 192 -16.08 -12.97 18.26
N VAL A 193 -15.90 -14.14 18.84
CA VAL A 193 -16.28 -15.41 18.22
C VAL A 193 -17.80 -15.53 18.22
N VAL A 194 -18.41 -15.49 17.06
CA VAL A 194 -19.87 -15.64 16.92
C VAL A 194 -20.29 -17.11 16.97
N ALA A 195 -19.50 -17.99 16.35
CA ALA A 195 -19.77 -19.42 16.31
C ALA A 195 -18.50 -20.23 16.05
N VAL A 196 -18.50 -21.46 16.53
CA VAL A 196 -17.54 -22.50 16.17
C VAL A 196 -18.31 -23.74 15.73
N ARG A 197 -17.94 -24.32 14.59
CA ARG A 197 -18.56 -25.56 14.12
C ARG A 197 -17.56 -26.45 13.38
N THR A 198 -17.86 -27.73 13.31
CA THR A 198 -17.22 -28.68 12.39
C THR A 198 -18.09 -28.80 11.13
N ALA A 199 -17.51 -28.55 9.95
CA ALA A 199 -18.19 -28.73 8.68
C ALA A 199 -18.31 -30.23 8.31
N PRO A 200 -19.17 -30.60 7.33
CA PRO A 200 -19.31 -32.01 6.89
C PRO A 200 -18.03 -32.63 6.34
N ASP A 201 -17.07 -31.84 5.88
CA ASP A 201 -15.76 -32.26 5.42
C ASP A 201 -14.73 -32.47 6.55
N GLY A 202 -15.15 -32.26 7.81
CA GLY A 202 -14.34 -32.41 9.01
C GLY A 202 -13.56 -31.15 9.40
N ARG A 203 -13.53 -30.10 8.58
CA ARG A 203 -12.82 -28.86 8.90
C ARG A 203 -13.53 -28.10 10.01
N ARG A 204 -12.73 -27.57 10.93
CA ARG A 204 -13.19 -26.67 11.98
C ARG A 204 -13.30 -25.25 11.43
N TRP A 205 -14.43 -24.59 11.69
CA TRP A 205 -14.72 -23.21 11.31
C TRP A 205 -14.92 -22.33 12.54
N VAL A 206 -14.28 -21.18 12.56
CA VAL A 206 -14.43 -20.13 13.57
C VAL A 206 -14.96 -18.88 12.87
N TYR A 207 -16.16 -18.47 13.26
CA TYR A 207 -16.83 -17.27 12.71
C TYR A 207 -16.63 -16.12 13.68
N LEU A 208 -16.12 -14.99 13.16
CA LEU A 208 -15.94 -13.76 13.90
C LEU A 208 -17.05 -12.75 13.53
N ASP A 209 -17.26 -11.75 14.38
CA ASP A 209 -18.13 -10.61 14.09
C ASP A 209 -17.49 -9.58 13.14
N ILE A 210 -16.27 -9.84 12.69
CA ILE A 210 -15.56 -9.11 11.65
C ILE A 210 -15.14 -10.05 10.52
N GLY A 211 -15.16 -9.54 9.30
CA GLY A 211 -14.77 -10.28 8.12
C GLY A 211 -14.09 -9.42 7.07
N ARG A 212 -13.99 -9.98 5.88
CA ARG A 212 -13.38 -9.33 4.72
C ARG A 212 -14.06 -8.01 4.38
N TYR A 213 -15.39 -7.95 4.44
CA TYR A 213 -16.15 -6.78 3.99
C TYR A 213 -16.22 -5.64 5.01
N ASN A 214 -16.04 -5.91 6.29
CA ASN A 214 -16.14 -4.89 7.33
C ASN A 214 -14.82 -4.61 8.05
N GLY A 215 -13.68 -4.83 7.38
CA GLY A 215 -12.39 -4.36 7.86
C GLY A 215 -11.17 -5.19 7.50
N LEU A 216 -11.32 -6.45 7.07
CA LEU A 216 -10.20 -7.35 6.79
C LEU A 216 -10.07 -7.69 5.29
N ALA A 217 -10.29 -6.71 4.41
CA ALA A 217 -10.25 -6.90 2.95
C ALA A 217 -8.90 -7.41 2.43
N GLU A 218 -7.80 -7.11 3.10
CA GLU A 218 -6.46 -7.60 2.70
C GLU A 218 -6.25 -9.10 2.93
N THR A 219 -7.20 -9.79 3.56
CA THR A 219 -7.22 -11.26 3.59
C THR A 219 -7.68 -11.88 2.27
N GLU A 220 -8.11 -11.06 1.31
CA GLU A 220 -8.37 -11.53 -0.05
C GLU A 220 -7.13 -12.24 -0.62
N ASN A 221 -7.35 -13.42 -1.21
CA ASN A 221 -6.28 -14.32 -1.64
C ASN A 221 -5.31 -14.77 -0.52
N GLU A 222 -5.62 -14.47 0.75
CA GLU A 222 -4.82 -14.80 1.94
C GLU A 222 -3.40 -14.21 1.89
N TYR A 223 -3.23 -13.07 1.21
CA TYR A 223 -1.92 -12.43 1.05
C TYR A 223 -1.37 -11.87 2.36
N ILE A 224 -2.25 -11.33 3.22
CA ILE A 224 -1.86 -10.84 4.54
C ILE A 224 -2.34 -11.83 5.60
N ALA A 225 -1.40 -12.50 6.25
CA ALA A 225 -1.67 -13.47 7.30
C ALA A 225 -1.55 -12.81 8.67
N TYR A 226 -2.64 -12.23 9.17
CA TYR A 226 -2.67 -11.58 10.47
C TYR A 226 -2.40 -12.57 11.63
N ARG A 227 -1.88 -12.03 12.74
CA ARG A 227 -1.68 -12.78 13.98
C ARG A 227 -2.91 -12.64 14.87
N PHE A 228 -3.33 -13.77 15.42
CA PHE A 228 -4.47 -13.85 16.33
C PHE A 228 -3.98 -14.11 17.76
N VAL A 229 -4.56 -13.39 18.72
CA VAL A 229 -4.39 -13.60 20.15
C VAL A 229 -5.77 -13.77 20.77
N THR A 230 -5.94 -14.72 21.66
CA THR A 230 -7.23 -15.07 22.23
C THR A 230 -7.18 -15.16 23.75
N GLU A 231 -8.32 -15.13 24.41
CA GLU A 231 -8.43 -15.37 25.86
C GLU A 231 -8.11 -16.83 26.26
N ARG A 232 -7.95 -17.71 25.26
CA ARG A 232 -7.64 -19.14 25.41
C ARG A 232 -6.22 -19.49 25.02
N ASP A 233 -5.36 -18.50 24.80
CA ASP A 233 -3.96 -18.76 24.46
C ASP A 233 -3.28 -19.55 25.59
N GLY A 234 -2.57 -20.63 25.18
CA GLY A 234 -2.01 -21.62 26.10
C GLY A 234 -2.77 -22.94 26.12
N ASP A 235 -4.01 -22.97 25.64
CA ASP A 235 -4.75 -24.22 25.43
C ASP A 235 -4.22 -24.96 24.17
N PRO A 236 -4.52 -26.28 24.04
CA PRO A 236 -4.20 -27.03 22.82
C PRO A 236 -4.80 -26.36 21.59
N VAL A 237 -4.02 -26.28 20.51
CA VAL A 237 -4.42 -25.65 19.25
C VAL A 237 -4.69 -26.66 18.15
N ASP A 238 -5.57 -26.31 17.22
CA ASP A 238 -5.85 -27.07 16.00
C ASP A 238 -6.16 -26.09 14.85
N GLU A 239 -6.03 -26.57 13.62
CA GLU A 239 -6.34 -25.79 12.43
C GLU A 239 -7.82 -25.37 12.41
N ALA A 240 -8.04 -24.12 12.00
CA ALA A 240 -9.37 -23.56 11.81
C ALA A 240 -9.44 -22.69 10.56
N VAL A 241 -10.51 -22.83 9.80
CA VAL A 241 -10.93 -21.85 8.81
C VAL A 241 -11.55 -20.68 9.55
N VAL A 242 -11.07 -19.47 9.29
CA VAL A 242 -11.61 -18.25 9.91
C VAL A 242 -12.50 -17.53 8.90
N ALA A 243 -13.72 -17.18 9.29
CA ALA A 243 -14.70 -16.53 8.42
C ALA A 243 -15.37 -15.36 9.13
N GLY A 244 -15.86 -14.41 8.32
CA GLY A 244 -16.64 -13.28 8.78
C GLY A 244 -18.12 -13.58 8.99
N PRO A 245 -18.90 -12.55 9.41
CA PRO A 245 -20.28 -12.75 9.86
C PRO A 245 -21.31 -12.66 8.73
N THR A 246 -20.92 -12.23 7.52
CA THR A 246 -21.89 -12.01 6.45
C THR A 246 -22.37 -13.32 5.84
N CYS A 247 -23.53 -13.31 5.20
CA CYS A 247 -24.06 -14.50 4.51
C CYS A 247 -23.40 -14.75 3.15
N ASP A 248 -22.41 -13.94 2.77
CA ASP A 248 -21.66 -14.11 1.53
C ASP A 248 -20.63 -15.23 1.66
N GLY A 249 -20.59 -16.13 0.68
CA GLY A 249 -19.66 -17.25 0.66
C GLY A 249 -18.18 -16.88 0.56
N ASP A 250 -17.89 -15.65 0.11
CA ASP A 250 -16.52 -15.13 -0.01
C ASP A 250 -16.04 -14.41 1.27
N ASP A 251 -16.88 -14.29 2.30
CA ASP A 251 -16.51 -13.71 3.58
C ASP A 251 -15.70 -14.71 4.44
N VAL A 252 -14.64 -15.22 3.86
CA VAL A 252 -13.71 -16.17 4.47
C VAL A 252 -12.32 -15.56 4.46
N LEU A 253 -11.68 -15.48 5.62
CA LEU A 253 -10.38 -14.86 5.79
C LEU A 253 -9.25 -15.82 5.42
N TYR A 254 -9.27 -17.03 6.00
CA TYR A 254 -8.24 -18.03 5.81
C TYR A 254 -8.87 -19.42 5.65
N GLN A 255 -8.92 -19.92 4.42
CA GLN A 255 -9.46 -21.23 4.07
C GLN A 255 -8.42 -22.16 3.47
N ARG A 256 -7.48 -21.60 2.69
CA ARG A 256 -6.38 -22.35 2.05
C ARG A 256 -5.19 -22.51 3.00
N THR A 257 -5.00 -21.51 3.87
CA THR A 257 -3.98 -21.49 4.91
C THR A 257 -4.65 -21.37 6.29
N PRO A 258 -5.23 -22.46 6.82
CA PRO A 258 -5.93 -22.44 8.10
C PRO A 258 -5.06 -21.90 9.23
N VAL A 259 -5.70 -21.24 10.19
CA VAL A 259 -5.03 -20.64 11.35
C VAL A 259 -5.04 -21.62 12.51
N LEU A 260 -3.93 -21.74 13.24
CA LEU A 260 -3.89 -22.49 14.48
C LEU A 260 -4.57 -21.68 15.59
N LEU A 261 -5.72 -22.17 16.08
CA LEU A 261 -6.49 -21.52 17.12
C LEU A 261 -6.82 -22.51 18.25
N PRO A 262 -6.94 -22.05 19.53
CA PRO A 262 -7.28 -22.89 20.66
C PRO A 262 -8.53 -23.74 20.41
N THR A 263 -8.46 -25.03 20.71
CA THR A 263 -9.58 -25.97 20.50
C THR A 263 -10.76 -25.68 21.43
N THR A 264 -10.52 -24.95 22.51
CA THR A 264 -11.51 -24.58 23.54
C THR A 264 -12.27 -23.29 23.19
N LEU A 265 -11.95 -22.60 22.07
CA LEU A 265 -12.69 -21.43 21.62
C LEU A 265 -14.17 -21.73 21.42
N ARG A 266 -15.01 -20.80 21.87
CA ARG A 266 -16.47 -20.87 21.80
C ARG A 266 -17.09 -19.51 21.55
N ALA A 267 -18.35 -19.48 21.18
CA ALA A 267 -19.11 -18.24 21.02
C ALA A 267 -19.03 -17.36 22.28
N GLY A 268 -18.80 -16.06 22.08
CA GLY A 268 -18.61 -15.06 23.13
C GLY A 268 -17.15 -14.86 23.54
N ASP A 269 -16.21 -15.73 23.16
CA ASP A 269 -14.78 -15.53 23.45
C ASP A 269 -14.23 -14.37 22.59
N ARG A 270 -13.28 -13.61 23.16
CA ARG A 270 -12.65 -12.47 22.46
C ARG A 270 -11.41 -12.88 21.73
N VAL A 271 -11.22 -12.20 20.58
CA VAL A 271 -10.07 -12.38 19.70
C VAL A 271 -9.47 -11.00 19.40
N GLN A 272 -8.18 -10.87 19.53
CA GLN A 272 -7.42 -9.71 19.06
C GLN A 272 -6.70 -10.09 17.77
N ILE A 273 -6.85 -9.26 16.74
CA ILE A 273 -6.14 -9.39 15.47
C ILE A 273 -5.10 -8.30 15.45
N LEU A 274 -3.83 -8.68 15.50
CA LEU A 274 -2.71 -7.76 15.65
C LEU A 274 -2.29 -7.14 14.31
N ASP A 275 -1.58 -6.01 14.38
CA ASP A 275 -0.95 -5.33 13.24
C ASP A 275 -1.96 -4.86 12.18
N THR A 276 -3.15 -4.48 12.61
CA THR A 276 -4.28 -4.11 11.77
C THR A 276 -4.44 -2.60 11.55
N GLY A 277 -3.40 -1.78 11.80
CA GLY A 277 -3.47 -0.33 11.63
C GLY A 277 -3.46 0.15 10.17
N ALA A 278 -3.09 -0.73 9.22
CA ALA A 278 -3.04 -0.40 7.80
C ALA A 278 -4.12 -1.13 7.02
N TYR A 279 -4.82 -0.40 6.12
CA TYR A 279 -5.76 -0.96 5.14
C TYR A 279 -6.87 -1.84 5.72
N THR A 280 -7.39 -1.46 6.88
CA THR A 280 -8.51 -2.12 7.55
C THR A 280 -9.76 -1.23 7.54
N ALA A 281 -9.88 -0.27 8.42
CA ALA A 281 -11.03 0.65 8.44
C ALA A 281 -11.22 1.41 7.12
N SER A 282 -10.12 1.74 6.41
CA SER A 282 -10.17 2.40 5.10
C SER A 282 -10.72 1.51 3.96
N TYR A 283 -10.77 0.20 4.16
CA TYR A 283 -11.31 -0.80 3.22
C TYR A 283 -12.67 -1.34 3.63
N SER A 284 -13.24 -0.86 4.73
CA SER A 284 -14.56 -1.30 5.18
C SER A 284 -15.64 -0.90 4.20
N SER A 285 -16.52 -1.82 3.87
CA SER A 285 -17.80 -1.52 3.19
C SER A 285 -18.70 -0.68 4.10
N VAL A 286 -19.63 0.07 3.51
CA VAL A 286 -20.48 1.00 4.27
C VAL A 286 -21.64 0.28 4.98
N SER A 287 -22.23 -0.74 4.37
CA SER A 287 -23.42 -1.44 4.95
C SER A 287 -23.67 -2.78 4.26
N PHE A 288 -22.63 -3.47 3.80
CA PHE A 288 -22.81 -4.76 3.13
C PHE A 288 -23.51 -5.76 4.07
N ASN A 289 -24.62 -6.36 3.61
CA ASN A 289 -25.50 -7.24 4.39
C ASN A 289 -25.97 -6.65 5.73
N GLY A 290 -26.02 -5.32 5.84
CA GLY A 290 -26.44 -4.60 7.05
C GLY A 290 -25.36 -4.45 8.12
N PHE A 291 -24.15 -4.97 7.90
CA PHE A 291 -23.04 -4.78 8.83
C PHE A 291 -22.41 -3.39 8.69
N PRO A 292 -22.17 -2.68 9.80
CA PRO A 292 -21.52 -1.39 9.77
C PRO A 292 -20.04 -1.53 9.37
N PRO A 293 -19.41 -0.42 8.89
CA PRO A 293 -17.96 -0.39 8.74
C PRO A 293 -17.25 -0.53 10.08
N LEU A 294 -15.99 -0.95 10.04
CA LEU A 294 -15.15 -1.09 11.24
C LEU A 294 -15.10 0.23 12.02
N THR A 295 -15.49 0.17 13.29
CA THR A 295 -15.38 1.30 14.20
C THR A 295 -13.94 1.49 14.67
N VAL A 296 -13.45 2.73 14.64
CA VAL A 296 -12.10 3.06 15.06
C VAL A 296 -12.12 3.87 16.36
N HIS A 297 -11.37 3.41 17.34
CA HIS A 297 -11.11 4.11 18.59
C HIS A 297 -9.62 4.46 18.68
N VAL A 298 -9.30 5.72 18.98
CA VAL A 298 -7.92 6.17 19.20
C VAL A 298 -7.64 6.12 20.70
N VAL A 299 -6.59 5.36 21.07
CA VAL A 299 -6.18 5.18 22.47
C VAL A 299 -4.89 5.98 22.72
N GLY A 300 -4.79 6.67 23.84
CA GLY A 300 -3.60 7.43 24.24
C GLY A 300 -3.50 8.85 23.68
N ALA A 301 -4.51 9.34 22.96
CA ALA A 301 -4.63 10.74 22.58
C ALA A 301 -5.33 11.55 23.70
N GLU A 302 -4.90 11.40 24.97
CA GLU A 302 -5.40 12.28 26.02
C GLU A 302 -4.62 13.60 25.97
N GLY A 303 -5.30 14.64 25.51
CA GLY A 303 -4.97 16.04 25.78
C GLY A 303 -4.00 16.70 24.80
N GLU A 304 -4.49 17.15 23.67
CA GLU A 304 -4.19 18.47 23.10
C GLU A 304 -5.48 19.15 22.62
#